data_050a416548b36dc17748111eea958415
#
_entry.id   050a416548b36dc17748111eea958415
#
_cell.length_a   1.000
_cell.length_b   1.000
_cell.length_c   1.000
_cell.angle_alpha   90.00
_cell.angle_beta   90.00
_cell.angle_gamma   90.00
#
_symmetry.space_group_name_H-M   'P 1'
#
loop_
_entity.id
_entity.type
_entity.pdbx_description
1 polymer ?
#
loop_
_entity_poly.entity_id
_entity_poly.type
_entity_poly.pdbx_seq_one_letter_code
_entity_poly.pdbx_strand_id
1 'polypeptide(L)'
;VNSDDVLQQWADRSGAYSPDYYAYYGPNETSELLRERLDAVVGTDAAVLELGCSSGRHLAHLREHGYDDLHGVDVNGDAFDVMADAYPDLHDAGTFYEATIEDAVREFDDGRFDAVYSVETLQHVHPDHEWAFDEIARVTDDLLVTVENEGGPNGEADAAGDGKEIDRREDLDGSANPGDPEVNYVNDEFPLYYRNWKQVFTPRGFEQVHARTTDRDVFRAFRPDGKAEHERSRNDGSSPSE
;
A
#
# COMPACT_ATOMS: atom_id res chain seq x y z
N VAL A 1 -8.45 -12.86 -15.86
CA VAL A 1 -7.90 -11.61 -16.42
C VAL A 1 -6.38 -11.78 -16.43
N ASN A 2 -5.71 -11.38 -17.51
CA ASN A 2 -4.25 -11.46 -17.61
C ASN A 2 -3.65 -10.30 -16.79
N SER A 3 -2.52 -10.54 -16.11
CA SER A 3 -1.82 -9.49 -15.32
C SER A 3 -1.45 -8.27 -16.15
N ASP A 4 -0.97 -8.46 -17.38
CA ASP A 4 -0.59 -7.37 -18.29
C ASP A 4 -1.78 -6.47 -18.64
N ASP A 5 -2.97 -7.05 -18.84
CA ASP A 5 -4.19 -6.30 -19.14
C ASP A 5 -4.60 -5.42 -17.94
N VAL A 6 -4.44 -5.92 -16.71
CA VAL A 6 -4.74 -5.15 -15.47
C VAL A 6 -3.76 -3.99 -15.32
N LEU A 7 -2.47 -4.22 -15.50
CA LEU A 7 -1.43 -3.19 -15.42
C LEU A 7 -1.66 -2.10 -16.46
N GLN A 8 -2.01 -2.47 -17.71
CA GLN A 8 -2.30 -1.51 -18.77
C GLN A 8 -3.55 -0.65 -18.43
N GLN A 9 -4.58 -1.24 -17.82
CA GLN A 9 -5.77 -0.50 -17.41
C GLN A 9 -5.46 0.53 -16.32
N TRP A 10 -4.56 0.21 -15.38
CA TRP A 10 -4.09 1.17 -14.38
C TRP A 10 -3.19 2.25 -14.99
N ALA A 11 -2.30 1.88 -15.93
CA ALA A 11 -1.43 2.83 -16.64
C ALA A 11 -2.24 3.88 -17.42
N ASP A 12 -3.35 3.50 -18.04
CA ASP A 12 -4.20 4.37 -18.84
C ASP A 12 -5.38 4.97 -18.05
N ARG A 13 -5.39 4.86 -16.71
CA ARG A 13 -6.53 5.22 -15.88
C ARG A 13 -6.85 6.71 -15.91
N SER A 14 -8.11 7.03 -16.25
CA SER A 14 -8.66 8.39 -16.22
C SER A 14 -10.04 8.41 -15.55
N GLY A 15 -10.48 9.57 -15.06
CA GLY A 15 -11.78 9.72 -14.38
C GLY A 15 -11.73 9.27 -12.91
N ALA A 16 -12.68 8.45 -12.47
CA ALA A 16 -12.68 7.92 -11.10
C ALA A 16 -11.43 7.06 -10.84
N TYR A 17 -10.82 7.23 -9.66
CA TYR A 17 -9.55 6.57 -9.26
C TYR A 17 -8.34 6.92 -10.13
N SER A 18 -8.40 8.00 -10.92
CA SER A 18 -7.25 8.55 -11.66
C SER A 18 -6.36 9.40 -10.75
N PRO A 19 -5.14 9.76 -11.22
CA PRO A 19 -4.30 10.70 -10.49
C PRO A 19 -4.97 12.03 -10.16
N ASP A 20 -5.74 12.63 -11.10
CA ASP A 20 -6.52 13.86 -10.86
C ASP A 20 -7.56 13.68 -9.75
N TYR A 21 -8.22 12.53 -9.72
CA TYR A 21 -9.20 12.22 -8.69
C TYR A 21 -8.56 12.24 -7.30
N TYR A 22 -7.42 11.59 -7.13
CA TYR A 22 -6.71 11.55 -5.84
C TYR A 22 -6.10 12.90 -5.47
N ALA A 23 -5.55 13.65 -6.44
CA ALA A 23 -5.06 15.01 -6.22
C ALA A 23 -6.17 15.96 -5.78
N TYR A 24 -7.38 15.84 -6.35
CA TYR A 24 -8.54 16.66 -5.97
C TYR A 24 -8.96 16.47 -4.51
N TYR A 25 -8.96 15.23 -4.02
CA TYR A 25 -9.32 14.94 -2.62
C TYR A 25 -8.19 15.23 -1.64
N GLY A 26 -6.95 15.17 -2.08
CA GLY A 26 -5.76 15.42 -1.27
C GLY A 26 -5.56 14.44 -0.11
N PRO A 27 -4.69 14.80 0.86
CA PRO A 27 -4.46 14.02 2.06
C PRO A 27 -5.74 13.79 2.88
N ASN A 28 -5.81 12.63 3.55
CA ASN A 28 -6.97 12.20 4.31
C ASN A 28 -6.59 11.54 5.65
N GLU A 29 -7.54 10.91 6.35
CA GLU A 29 -7.29 10.22 7.62
C GLU A 29 -6.21 9.14 7.49
N THR A 30 -6.15 8.42 6.36
CA THR A 30 -5.11 7.42 6.09
C THR A 30 -3.72 8.06 6.03
N SER A 31 -3.60 9.25 5.42
CA SER A 31 -2.33 9.99 5.37
C SER A 31 -1.83 10.32 6.78
N GLU A 32 -2.73 10.73 7.67
CA GLU A 32 -2.38 11.03 9.06
C GLU A 32 -2.01 9.78 9.86
N LEU A 33 -2.73 8.67 9.70
CA LEU A 33 -2.38 7.39 10.34
C LEU A 33 -1.02 6.88 9.90
N LEU A 34 -0.68 7.01 8.61
CA LEU A 34 0.64 6.69 8.07
C LEU A 34 1.71 7.54 8.74
N ARG A 35 1.54 8.88 8.74
CA ARG A 35 2.48 9.81 9.37
C ARG A 35 2.70 9.47 10.84
N GLU A 36 1.62 9.31 11.64
CA GLU A 36 1.73 8.95 13.05
C GLU A 36 2.52 7.66 13.27
N ARG A 37 2.33 6.66 12.38
CA ARG A 37 3.05 5.40 12.47
C ARG A 37 4.53 5.55 12.10
N LEU A 38 4.83 6.29 11.04
CA LEU A 38 6.20 6.55 10.62
C LEU A 38 6.96 7.35 11.69
N ASP A 39 6.34 8.41 12.24
CA ASP A 39 6.93 9.21 13.33
C ASP A 39 7.29 8.35 14.56
N ALA A 40 6.43 7.40 14.89
CA ALA A 40 6.62 6.53 16.06
C ALA A 40 7.75 5.51 15.88
N VAL A 41 8.09 5.13 14.65
CA VAL A 41 9.01 4.00 14.37
C VAL A 41 10.32 4.46 13.74
N VAL A 42 10.25 5.21 12.64
CA VAL A 42 11.43 5.56 11.82
C VAL A 42 11.82 7.05 11.92
N GLY A 43 10.84 7.95 12.08
CA GLY A 43 11.06 9.39 12.14
C GLY A 43 11.28 10.05 10.78
N THR A 44 11.47 11.38 10.78
CA THR A 44 11.46 12.20 9.55
C THR A 44 12.73 12.09 8.70
N ASP A 45 13.83 11.56 9.24
CA ASP A 45 15.08 11.35 8.48
C ASP A 45 15.06 10.04 7.66
N ALA A 46 13.96 9.28 7.72
CA ALA A 46 13.82 7.99 7.08
C ALA A 46 13.67 8.10 5.56
N ALA A 47 14.29 7.15 4.84
CA ALA A 47 13.99 6.89 3.43
C ALA A 47 12.65 6.13 3.32
N VAL A 48 11.65 6.74 2.68
CA VAL A 48 10.28 6.22 2.61
C VAL A 48 9.87 5.93 1.18
N LEU A 49 9.33 4.74 0.92
CA LEU A 49 8.78 4.34 -0.37
C LEU A 49 7.27 4.10 -0.30
N GLU A 50 6.50 4.75 -1.18
CA GLU A 50 5.11 4.41 -1.46
C GLU A 50 4.99 3.56 -2.72
N LEU A 51 4.32 2.42 -2.61
CA LEU A 51 4.00 1.53 -3.73
C LEU A 51 2.59 1.86 -4.25
N GLY A 52 2.48 2.26 -5.52
CA GLY A 52 1.25 2.76 -6.12
C GLY A 52 0.92 4.17 -5.63
N CYS A 53 1.88 5.10 -5.75
CA CYS A 53 1.76 6.43 -5.17
C CYS A 53 0.78 7.36 -5.87
N SER A 54 0.36 7.04 -7.10
CA SER A 54 -0.49 7.92 -7.92
C SER A 54 0.07 9.34 -7.96
N SER A 55 -0.77 10.36 -7.79
CA SER A 55 -0.34 11.77 -7.71
C SER A 55 0.34 12.17 -6.38
N GLY A 56 0.65 11.23 -5.49
CA GLY A 56 1.49 11.44 -4.31
C GLY A 56 0.80 12.11 -3.11
N ARG A 57 -0.53 12.02 -2.96
CA ARG A 57 -1.26 12.70 -1.86
C ARG A 57 -0.75 12.34 -0.46
N HIS A 58 -0.34 11.08 -0.24
CA HIS A 58 0.17 10.62 1.05
C HIS A 58 1.61 11.08 1.26
N LEU A 59 2.44 10.98 0.22
CA LEU A 59 3.82 11.51 0.24
C LEU A 59 3.84 13.04 0.42
N ALA A 60 2.89 13.78 -0.19
CA ALA A 60 2.78 15.22 0.01
C ALA A 60 2.49 15.56 1.47
N HIS A 61 1.62 14.79 2.15
CA HIS A 61 1.38 14.95 3.57
C HIS A 61 2.62 14.69 4.41
N LEU A 62 3.40 13.65 4.10
CA LEU A 62 4.68 13.40 4.76
C LEU A 62 5.68 14.54 4.52
N ARG A 63 5.76 15.05 3.29
CA ARG A 63 6.61 16.20 2.94
C ARG A 63 6.28 17.45 3.76
N GLU A 64 5.01 17.78 3.91
CA GLU A 64 4.54 18.90 4.74
C GLU A 64 4.90 18.72 6.23
N HIS A 65 5.14 17.48 6.68
CA HIS A 65 5.52 17.14 8.05
C HIS A 65 7.03 16.85 8.22
N GLY A 66 7.84 17.25 7.24
CA GLY A 66 9.29 17.29 7.38
C GLY A 66 10.04 16.02 6.94
N TYR A 67 9.39 15.12 6.21
CA TYR A 67 10.09 14.01 5.55
C TYR A 67 10.74 14.50 4.26
N ASP A 68 12.02 14.23 4.09
CA ASP A 68 12.81 14.72 2.96
C ASP A 68 13.19 13.64 1.94
N ASP A 69 13.45 12.39 2.35
CA ASP A 69 13.84 11.27 1.45
C ASP A 69 12.60 10.44 1.08
N LEU A 70 11.80 10.97 0.15
CA LEU A 70 10.54 10.40 -0.29
C LEU A 70 10.62 9.82 -1.69
N HIS A 71 10.15 8.58 -1.82
CA HIS A 71 10.12 7.84 -3.09
C HIS A 71 8.72 7.32 -3.38
N GLY A 72 8.36 7.25 -4.66
CA GLY A 72 7.09 6.69 -5.11
C GLY A 72 7.23 5.88 -6.39
N VAL A 73 6.48 4.79 -6.47
CA VAL A 73 6.34 3.96 -7.68
C VAL A 73 4.91 4.02 -8.15
N ASP A 74 4.69 4.29 -9.42
CA ASP A 74 3.38 4.14 -10.07
C ASP A 74 3.55 3.72 -11.53
N VAL A 75 2.60 2.94 -12.05
CA VAL A 75 2.58 2.48 -13.43
C VAL A 75 2.01 3.55 -14.38
N ASN A 76 1.24 4.50 -13.84
CA ASN A 76 0.62 5.58 -14.60
C ASN A 76 1.53 6.81 -14.63
N GLY A 77 2.24 7.03 -15.76
CA GLY A 77 3.15 8.16 -15.93
C GLY A 77 2.48 9.53 -15.82
N ASP A 78 1.20 9.66 -16.21
CA ASP A 78 0.43 10.91 -16.07
C ASP A 78 0.29 11.35 -14.60
N ALA A 79 0.45 10.41 -13.66
CA ALA A 79 0.39 10.69 -12.22
C ALA A 79 1.44 11.71 -11.78
N PHE A 80 2.61 11.68 -12.39
CA PHE A 80 3.72 12.57 -12.02
C PHE A 80 3.54 13.98 -12.60
N ASP A 81 2.88 14.11 -13.74
CA ASP A 81 2.47 15.42 -14.28
C ASP A 81 1.41 16.07 -13.36
N VAL A 82 0.42 15.29 -12.92
CA VAL A 82 -0.58 15.73 -11.93
C VAL A 82 0.07 16.10 -10.60
N MET A 83 1.06 15.31 -10.15
CA MET A 83 1.83 15.60 -8.93
C MET A 83 2.58 16.92 -9.05
N ALA A 84 3.23 17.20 -10.19
CA ALA A 84 3.95 18.45 -10.43
C ALA A 84 3.03 19.68 -10.31
N ASP A 85 1.78 19.55 -10.74
CA ASP A 85 0.80 20.62 -10.66
C ASP A 85 0.20 20.75 -9.25
N ALA A 86 -0.14 19.62 -8.59
CA ALA A 86 -0.83 19.61 -7.31
C ALA A 86 0.11 19.73 -6.10
N TYR A 87 1.30 19.13 -6.17
CA TYR A 87 2.28 19.05 -5.09
C TYR A 87 3.70 19.35 -5.58
N PRO A 88 3.97 20.57 -6.09
CA PRO A 88 5.27 20.92 -6.71
C PRO A 88 6.46 20.71 -5.77
N ASP A 89 6.35 21.02 -4.49
CA ASP A 89 7.43 20.84 -3.51
C ASP A 89 7.79 19.35 -3.30
N LEU A 90 6.81 18.45 -3.39
CA LEU A 90 7.03 17.02 -3.36
C LEU A 90 7.68 16.55 -4.67
N HIS A 91 7.13 16.95 -5.81
CA HIS A 91 7.63 16.56 -7.12
C HIS A 91 9.10 16.97 -7.32
N ASP A 92 9.48 18.18 -6.89
CA ASP A 92 10.82 18.70 -7.07
C ASP A 92 11.85 18.07 -6.12
N ALA A 93 11.43 17.59 -4.96
CA ALA A 93 12.32 17.04 -3.93
C ALA A 93 12.33 15.50 -3.87
N GLY A 94 11.25 14.84 -4.25
CA GLY A 94 11.12 13.39 -4.18
C GLY A 94 11.75 12.66 -5.37
N THR A 95 11.73 11.34 -5.33
CA THR A 95 12.19 10.47 -6.42
C THR A 95 11.08 9.55 -6.85
N PHE A 96 10.67 9.63 -8.12
CA PHE A 96 9.51 8.90 -8.64
C PHE A 96 9.90 7.97 -9.78
N TYR A 97 9.30 6.77 -9.78
CA TYR A 97 9.60 5.70 -10.74
C TYR A 97 8.32 5.34 -11.50
N GLU A 98 8.30 5.60 -12.80
CA GLU A 98 7.26 5.11 -13.71
C GLU A 98 7.55 3.65 -14.04
N ALA A 99 6.99 2.75 -13.26
CA ALA A 99 7.21 1.31 -13.38
C ALA A 99 6.09 0.53 -12.69
N THR A 100 5.99 -0.76 -13.03
CA THR A 100 5.21 -1.68 -12.20
C THR A 100 5.92 -1.87 -10.84
N ILE A 101 5.17 -2.23 -9.79
CA ILE A 101 5.76 -2.56 -8.49
C ILE A 101 6.77 -3.70 -8.66
N GLU A 102 6.38 -4.72 -9.43
CA GLU A 102 7.15 -5.92 -9.72
C GLU A 102 8.52 -5.61 -10.34
N ASP A 103 8.58 -4.65 -11.25
CA ASP A 103 9.84 -4.26 -11.89
C ASP A 103 10.67 -3.37 -10.96
N ALA A 104 10.05 -2.38 -10.33
CA ALA A 104 10.75 -1.43 -9.49
C ALA A 104 11.45 -2.08 -8.27
N VAL A 105 10.74 -2.97 -7.55
CA VAL A 105 11.30 -3.59 -6.34
C VAL A 105 12.52 -4.46 -6.60
N ARG A 106 12.69 -5.00 -7.81
CA ARG A 106 13.87 -5.79 -8.20
C ARG A 106 15.13 -4.96 -8.35
N GLU A 107 14.98 -3.69 -8.70
CA GLU A 107 16.11 -2.78 -8.97
C GLU A 107 16.69 -2.15 -7.69
N PHE A 108 15.98 -2.25 -6.57
CA PHE A 108 16.42 -1.69 -5.30
C PHE A 108 17.32 -2.67 -4.52
N ASP A 109 18.29 -2.12 -3.80
CA ASP A 109 19.16 -2.87 -2.89
C ASP A 109 18.39 -3.38 -1.65
N ASP A 110 18.92 -4.40 -0.98
CA ASP A 110 18.38 -4.93 0.28
C ASP A 110 18.34 -3.83 1.34
N GLY A 111 17.18 -3.68 2.01
CA GLY A 111 17.00 -2.69 3.07
C GLY A 111 17.19 -1.24 2.61
N ARG A 112 16.91 -0.94 1.34
CA ARG A 112 17.08 0.42 0.77
C ARG A 112 16.23 1.46 1.48
N PHE A 113 15.05 1.07 1.96
CA PHE A 113 14.07 1.97 2.55
C PHE A 113 13.83 1.65 4.02
N ASP A 114 13.94 2.67 4.88
CA ASP A 114 13.60 2.54 6.30
C ASP A 114 12.11 2.21 6.47
N ALA A 115 11.27 2.76 5.61
CA ALA A 115 9.85 2.43 5.55
C ALA A 115 9.35 2.22 4.12
N VAL A 116 8.53 1.18 3.95
CA VAL A 116 7.76 0.93 2.72
C VAL A 116 6.29 0.88 3.08
N TYR A 117 5.43 1.53 2.29
CA TYR A 117 4.00 1.41 2.48
C TYR A 117 3.21 1.34 1.18
N SER A 118 1.99 0.85 1.29
CA SER A 118 1.03 0.74 0.20
C SER A 118 -0.38 1.04 0.70
N VAL A 119 -1.15 1.76 -0.11
CA VAL A 119 -2.56 2.09 0.15
C VAL A 119 -3.41 1.71 -1.05
N GLU A 120 -4.33 0.77 -0.86
CA GLU A 120 -5.28 0.31 -1.89
C GLU A 120 -4.61 -0.10 -3.22
N THR A 121 -3.40 -0.68 -3.16
CA THR A 121 -2.60 -1.01 -4.35
C THR A 121 -2.19 -2.49 -4.41
N LEU A 122 -1.61 -3.05 -3.34
CA LEU A 122 -1.11 -4.44 -3.33
C LEU A 122 -2.23 -5.47 -3.53
N GLN A 123 -3.47 -5.11 -3.22
CA GLN A 123 -4.66 -5.91 -3.50
C GLN A 123 -4.88 -6.16 -5.01
N HIS A 124 -4.21 -5.41 -5.90
CA HIS A 124 -4.27 -5.60 -7.35
C HIS A 124 -3.13 -6.45 -7.92
N VAL A 125 -2.11 -6.79 -7.13
CA VAL A 125 -1.00 -7.65 -7.56
C VAL A 125 -1.54 -9.03 -7.89
N HIS A 126 -1.33 -9.45 -9.15
CA HIS A 126 -1.81 -10.75 -9.64
C HIS A 126 -1.17 -11.92 -8.87
N PRO A 127 -1.88 -13.03 -8.61
CA PRO A 127 -1.32 -14.18 -7.90
C PRO A 127 -0.02 -14.73 -8.50
N ASP A 128 0.15 -14.69 -9.83
CA ASP A 128 1.39 -15.10 -10.50
C ASP A 128 2.60 -14.24 -10.14
N HIS A 129 2.36 -13.06 -9.54
CA HIS A 129 3.38 -12.09 -9.14
C HIS A 129 3.59 -11.99 -7.61
N GLU A 130 3.10 -12.94 -6.84
CA GLU A 130 3.26 -12.94 -5.37
C GLU A 130 4.72 -12.97 -4.88
N TRP A 131 5.67 -13.34 -5.76
CA TRP A 131 7.10 -13.19 -5.50
C TRP A 131 7.50 -11.71 -5.24
N ALA A 132 6.72 -10.73 -5.75
CA ALA A 132 6.97 -9.31 -5.47
C ALA A 132 6.90 -9.00 -3.96
N PHE A 133 6.09 -9.74 -3.20
CA PHE A 133 6.04 -9.58 -1.73
C PHE A 133 7.33 -10.01 -1.03
N ASP A 134 8.10 -10.96 -1.60
CA ASP A 134 9.42 -11.32 -1.10
C ASP A 134 10.42 -10.17 -1.35
N GLU A 135 10.31 -9.52 -2.51
CA GLU A 135 11.14 -8.36 -2.85
C GLU A 135 10.76 -7.12 -2.01
N ILE A 136 9.46 -6.86 -1.79
CA ILE A 136 9.01 -5.78 -0.89
C ILE A 136 9.58 -6.00 0.53
N ALA A 137 9.54 -7.23 1.03
CA ALA A 137 10.14 -7.57 2.31
C ALA A 137 11.67 -7.34 2.30
N ARG A 138 12.35 -7.71 1.22
CA ARG A 138 13.82 -7.56 1.07
C ARG A 138 14.28 -6.08 1.09
N VAL A 139 13.54 -5.21 0.41
CA VAL A 139 13.91 -3.78 0.30
C VAL A 139 13.53 -2.95 1.52
N THR A 140 12.71 -3.50 2.43
CA THR A 140 12.25 -2.84 3.66
C THR A 140 13.23 -3.11 4.81
N ASP A 141 13.83 -2.05 5.38
CA ASP A 141 14.75 -2.18 6.51
C ASP A 141 14.03 -2.24 7.87
N ASP A 142 13.03 -1.40 8.13
CA ASP A 142 12.50 -1.26 9.50
C ASP A 142 10.98 -1.32 9.61
N LEU A 143 10.23 -0.69 8.71
CA LEU A 143 8.77 -0.59 8.81
C LEU A 143 8.10 -0.90 7.47
N LEU A 144 7.18 -1.85 7.47
CA LEU A 144 6.26 -2.09 6.36
C LEU A 144 4.83 -1.77 6.80
N VAL A 145 4.10 -0.97 6.00
CA VAL A 145 2.69 -0.67 6.26
C VAL A 145 1.83 -1.04 5.05
N THR A 146 0.74 -1.76 5.29
CA THR A 146 -0.28 -2.03 4.29
C THR A 146 -1.61 -1.43 4.74
N VAL A 147 -2.30 -0.74 3.84
CA VAL A 147 -3.67 -0.23 4.02
C VAL A 147 -4.49 -0.75 2.86
N GLU A 148 -5.03 -1.95 3.01
CA GLU A 148 -5.57 -2.72 1.90
C GLU A 148 -6.91 -3.36 2.27
N ASN A 149 -7.76 -3.59 1.27
CA ASN A 149 -8.98 -4.36 1.46
C ASN A 149 -8.65 -5.86 1.57
N GLU A 150 -9.06 -6.46 2.68
CA GLU A 150 -8.84 -7.90 2.94
C GLU A 150 -10.09 -8.75 2.73
N GLY A 151 -11.17 -8.15 2.22
CA GLY A 151 -12.47 -8.81 2.14
C GLY A 151 -13.14 -8.94 3.52
N GLY A 152 -14.25 -9.68 3.56
CA GLY A 152 -15.02 -9.89 4.79
C GLY A 152 -16.19 -8.92 4.95
N PRO A 153 -16.95 -8.99 6.08
CA PRO A 153 -18.21 -8.28 6.24
C PRO A 153 -18.10 -6.74 6.19
N ASN A 154 -16.91 -6.19 6.38
CA ASN A 154 -16.67 -4.75 6.29
C ASN A 154 -16.15 -4.30 4.90
N GLY A 155 -15.60 -5.22 4.09
CA GLY A 155 -15.12 -4.93 2.73
C GLY A 155 -16.17 -5.12 1.63
N GLU A 156 -17.28 -5.77 1.96
CA GLU A 156 -18.35 -6.07 1.00
C GLU A 156 -19.28 -4.86 0.72
N ALA A 157 -19.26 -3.83 1.56
CA ALA A 157 -20.26 -2.76 1.50
C ALA A 157 -19.98 -1.70 0.41
N ASP A 158 -18.73 -1.51 -0.02
CA ASP A 158 -18.35 -0.38 -0.88
C ASP A 158 -17.85 -0.73 -2.29
N ALA A 159 -17.67 -2.01 -2.62
CA ALA A 159 -17.50 -2.45 -4.02
C ALA A 159 -18.79 -2.27 -4.84
N ALA A 160 -19.90 -2.04 -4.18
CA ALA A 160 -21.18 -1.71 -4.77
C ALA A 160 -21.45 -0.19 -4.66
N GLY A 161 -20.80 0.59 -5.50
CA GLY A 161 -21.38 1.86 -5.93
C GLY A 161 -22.75 1.54 -6.53
N ASP A 162 -23.83 1.90 -5.77
CA ASP A 162 -25.21 1.76 -6.20
C ASP A 162 -25.85 0.34 -6.11
N GLY A 163 -26.02 -0.18 -4.88
CA GLY A 163 -27.16 -1.02 -4.47
C GLY A 163 -27.52 -2.27 -5.28
N LYS A 164 -26.60 -2.91 -6.00
CA LYS A 164 -26.85 -4.21 -6.63
C LYS A 164 -26.20 -5.34 -5.83
N GLU A 165 -27.05 -6.11 -5.20
CA GLU A 165 -26.71 -7.43 -4.64
C GLU A 165 -26.20 -8.33 -5.76
N ILE A 166 -24.87 -8.61 -5.78
CA ILE A 166 -24.26 -9.54 -6.73
C ILE A 166 -24.57 -10.95 -6.23
N ASP A 167 -25.36 -11.71 -6.98
CA ASP A 167 -25.66 -13.11 -6.71
C ASP A 167 -24.41 -13.97 -6.96
N ARG A 168 -23.74 -14.36 -5.87
CA ARG A 168 -22.45 -15.07 -5.82
C ARG A 168 -22.45 -16.51 -6.36
N ARG A 169 -23.50 -16.98 -7.02
CA ARG A 169 -23.67 -18.43 -7.24
C ARG A 169 -23.51 -18.92 -8.67
N GLU A 170 -23.34 -18.08 -9.68
CA GLU A 170 -23.40 -18.55 -11.06
C GLU A 170 -22.11 -18.54 -11.89
N ASP A 171 -20.99 -17.94 -11.43
CA ASP A 171 -19.75 -17.83 -12.22
C ASP A 171 -18.50 -18.53 -11.63
N LEU A 172 -18.64 -19.44 -10.66
CA LEU A 172 -17.54 -20.24 -10.11
C LEU A 172 -17.40 -21.58 -10.85
N ASP A 173 -17.25 -21.57 -12.18
CA ASP A 173 -16.74 -22.73 -12.93
C ASP A 173 -15.32 -22.46 -13.45
N GLY A 174 -14.39 -22.37 -12.53
CA GLY A 174 -12.96 -22.31 -12.82
C GLY A 174 -12.20 -22.73 -11.57
N SER A 175 -11.59 -23.90 -11.59
CA SER A 175 -10.78 -24.53 -10.57
C SER A 175 -9.87 -23.56 -9.80
N ALA A 176 -10.39 -22.88 -8.78
CA ALA A 176 -9.55 -22.18 -7.80
C ALA A 176 -8.72 -23.22 -7.04
N ASN A 177 -7.40 -23.11 -7.09
CA ASN A 177 -6.54 -23.92 -6.25
C ASN A 177 -6.81 -23.57 -4.78
N PRO A 178 -6.81 -24.56 -3.86
CA PRO A 178 -6.89 -24.28 -2.44
C PRO A 178 -5.65 -23.47 -2.01
N GLY A 179 -5.76 -22.16 -1.92
CA GLY A 179 -4.66 -21.25 -1.60
C GLY A 179 -4.66 -19.97 -2.42
N ASP A 180 -5.39 -19.94 -3.53
CA ASP A 180 -5.54 -18.70 -4.31
C ASP A 180 -6.42 -17.69 -3.53
N PRO A 181 -6.09 -16.39 -3.58
CA PRO A 181 -6.89 -15.37 -2.93
C PRO A 181 -8.31 -15.30 -3.53
N GLU A 182 -9.29 -14.99 -2.69
CA GLU A 182 -10.64 -14.68 -3.18
C GLU A 182 -10.57 -13.43 -4.07
N VAL A 183 -11.24 -13.48 -5.23
CA VAL A 183 -11.20 -12.39 -6.21
C VAL A 183 -12.56 -11.67 -6.22
N ASN A 184 -12.52 -10.35 -6.13
CA ASN A 184 -13.66 -9.47 -6.37
C ASN A 184 -13.28 -8.46 -7.48
N TYR A 185 -14.21 -7.63 -7.92
CA TYR A 185 -13.96 -6.63 -8.96
C TYR A 185 -14.46 -5.26 -8.54
N VAL A 186 -13.61 -4.23 -8.72
CA VAL A 186 -14.02 -2.83 -8.61
C VAL A 186 -14.67 -2.42 -9.92
N ASN A 187 -15.93 -1.97 -9.89
CA ASN A 187 -16.71 -1.54 -11.05
C ASN A 187 -16.76 -2.58 -12.20
N ASP A 188 -16.71 -3.87 -11.89
CA ASP A 188 -16.64 -4.97 -12.86
C ASP A 188 -15.40 -4.90 -13.81
N GLU A 189 -14.41 -4.08 -13.50
CA GLU A 189 -13.22 -3.84 -14.35
C GLU A 189 -11.93 -4.35 -13.72
N PHE A 190 -11.66 -3.99 -12.45
CA PHE A 190 -10.37 -4.25 -11.80
C PHE A 190 -10.48 -5.38 -10.79
N PRO A 191 -9.68 -6.45 -10.92
CA PRO A 191 -9.66 -7.51 -9.91
C PRO A 191 -9.06 -7.01 -8.60
N LEU A 192 -9.70 -7.36 -7.51
CA LEU A 192 -9.22 -7.27 -6.15
C LEU A 192 -8.93 -8.66 -5.65
N TYR A 193 -7.69 -8.93 -5.30
CA TYR A 193 -7.26 -10.19 -4.71
C TYR A 193 -7.22 -10.04 -3.19
N TYR A 194 -8.26 -10.52 -2.49
CA TYR A 194 -8.34 -10.44 -1.06
C TYR A 194 -7.30 -11.31 -0.38
N ARG A 195 -6.38 -10.70 0.34
CA ARG A 195 -5.31 -11.35 1.08
C ARG A 195 -5.30 -10.91 2.53
N ASN A 196 -5.02 -11.81 3.45
CA ASN A 196 -4.68 -11.43 4.81
C ASN A 196 -3.19 -11.05 4.85
N TRP A 197 -2.89 -9.77 4.89
CA TRP A 197 -1.51 -9.26 4.79
C TRP A 197 -0.62 -9.71 5.94
N LYS A 198 -1.18 -10.04 7.10
CA LYS A 198 -0.42 -10.70 8.17
C LYS A 198 0.07 -12.08 7.72
N GLN A 199 -0.76 -12.87 7.04
CA GLN A 199 -0.34 -14.17 6.53
C GLN A 199 0.65 -14.07 5.37
N VAL A 200 0.61 -12.96 4.61
CA VAL A 200 1.57 -12.69 3.54
C VAL A 200 2.95 -12.37 4.11
N PHE A 201 3.06 -11.44 5.07
CA PHE A 201 4.37 -10.93 5.50
C PHE A 201 4.98 -11.66 6.69
N THR A 202 4.20 -12.36 7.55
CA THR A 202 4.78 -13.14 8.65
C THR A 202 5.74 -14.26 8.18
N PRO A 203 5.44 -15.05 7.14
CA PRO A 203 6.39 -16.04 6.63
C PRO A 203 7.66 -15.43 5.99
N ARG A 204 7.63 -14.14 5.68
CA ARG A 204 8.73 -13.36 5.08
C ARG A 204 9.62 -12.65 6.11
N GLY A 205 9.50 -13.06 7.39
CA GLY A 205 10.35 -12.55 8.47
C GLY A 205 9.86 -11.22 9.07
N PHE A 206 8.55 -10.95 9.03
CA PHE A 206 7.96 -9.77 9.64
C PHE A 206 6.97 -10.11 10.76
N GLU A 207 7.09 -9.42 11.88
CA GLU A 207 6.09 -9.45 12.96
C GLU A 207 5.13 -8.28 12.81
N GLN A 208 3.80 -8.56 12.88
CA GLN A 208 2.80 -7.51 12.94
C GLN A 208 2.84 -6.80 14.29
N VAL A 209 3.15 -5.50 14.30
CA VAL A 209 3.24 -4.66 15.51
C VAL A 209 1.99 -3.81 15.72
N HIS A 210 1.19 -3.58 14.67
CA HIS A 210 -0.07 -2.84 14.77
C HIS A 210 -1.10 -3.32 13.77
N ALA A 211 -2.39 -3.23 14.11
CA ALA A 211 -3.49 -3.39 13.17
C ALA A 211 -4.70 -2.55 13.61
N ARG A 212 -5.36 -1.93 12.63
CA ARG A 212 -6.60 -1.18 12.82
C ARG A 212 -7.47 -1.36 11.58
N THR A 213 -8.75 -1.71 11.79
CA THR A 213 -9.73 -1.72 10.71
C THR A 213 -10.25 -0.29 10.51
N THR A 214 -10.28 0.16 9.27
CA THR A 214 -10.98 1.37 8.83
C THR A 214 -12.35 0.98 8.28
N ASP A 215 -13.04 1.90 7.62
CA ASP A 215 -14.37 1.61 7.05
C ASP A 215 -14.30 0.54 5.94
N ARG A 216 -13.24 0.55 5.12
CA ARG A 216 -13.05 -0.34 3.96
C ARG A 216 -11.84 -1.26 4.08
N ASP A 217 -10.76 -0.75 4.66
CA ASP A 217 -9.45 -1.35 4.59
C ASP A 217 -8.97 -1.78 5.97
N VAL A 218 -7.92 -2.59 5.99
CA VAL A 218 -7.20 -2.93 7.20
C VAL A 218 -5.83 -2.29 7.15
N PHE A 219 -5.59 -1.34 8.03
CA PHE A 219 -4.27 -0.80 8.30
C PHE A 219 -3.47 -1.82 9.11
N ARG A 220 -2.33 -2.27 8.59
CA ARG A 220 -1.37 -3.12 9.32
C ARG A 220 0.02 -2.54 9.24
N ALA A 221 0.73 -2.59 10.36
CA ALA A 221 2.14 -2.27 10.41
C ALA A 221 2.94 -3.49 10.87
N PHE A 222 4.07 -3.69 10.22
CA PHE A 222 4.96 -4.83 10.43
C PHE A 222 6.39 -4.33 10.61
N ARG A 223 7.17 -5.05 11.41
CA ARG A 223 8.62 -4.84 11.53
C ARG A 223 9.35 -6.16 11.29
N PRO A 224 10.58 -6.12 10.74
CA PRO A 224 11.40 -7.31 10.64
C PRO A 224 11.58 -7.98 11.99
N ASP A 225 11.61 -9.32 11.99
CA ASP A 225 11.86 -10.13 13.19
C ASP A 225 13.13 -9.65 13.92
N GLY A 226 13.06 -9.51 15.24
CA GLY A 226 14.16 -8.97 16.06
C GLY A 226 14.15 -7.45 16.21
N LYS A 227 13.71 -6.65 15.22
CA LYS A 227 13.51 -5.20 15.39
C LYS A 227 12.23 -4.89 16.18
N ALA A 228 11.20 -5.69 16.03
CA ALA A 228 9.93 -5.57 16.76
C ALA A 228 10.08 -5.73 18.29
N GLU A 229 11.05 -6.49 18.75
CA GLU A 229 11.31 -6.68 20.19
C GLU A 229 11.89 -5.43 20.87
N HIS A 230 12.64 -4.60 20.14
CA HIS A 230 13.24 -3.38 20.68
C HIS A 230 12.20 -2.30 21.05
N GLU A 231 11.07 -2.25 20.37
CA GLU A 231 9.98 -1.31 20.64
C GLU A 231 9.24 -1.68 21.92
N ARG A 232 9.02 -2.98 22.19
CA ARG A 232 8.38 -3.48 23.41
C ARG A 232 9.18 -3.13 24.64
N SER A 233 10.52 -3.24 24.60
CA SER A 233 11.38 -2.93 25.74
C SER A 233 11.50 -1.43 26.03
N ARG A 234 11.24 -0.53 25.08
CA ARG A 234 11.18 0.91 25.31
C ARG A 234 9.88 1.35 25.95
N ASN A 235 8.75 0.71 25.64
CA ASN A 235 7.44 0.99 26.22
C ASN A 235 7.27 0.44 27.63
N ASP A 236 7.93 -0.66 27.98
CA ASP A 236 7.88 -1.23 29.34
C ASP A 236 8.79 -0.52 30.35
N GLY A 237 9.69 0.35 29.87
CA GLY A 237 10.71 1.04 30.70
C GLY A 237 10.29 2.35 31.33
N SER A 238 9.12 2.91 31.05
CA SER A 238 8.66 4.18 31.63
C SER A 238 7.61 4.00 32.71
N SER A 239 8.06 3.43 33.87
CA SER A 239 7.35 3.71 35.13
C SER A 239 8.06 4.87 35.81
N PRO A 240 7.37 5.96 36.15
CA PRO A 240 7.96 7.01 36.94
C PRO A 240 8.11 6.52 38.39
N SER A 241 9.33 6.47 38.86
CA SER A 241 9.60 6.42 40.28
C SER A 241 9.61 7.83 40.84
N GLU A 242 8.67 8.08 41.76
CA GLU A 242 8.59 9.14 42.79
C GLU A 242 8.74 10.61 42.34
#